data_241aedea990fad21809df6a8470caa08
#
_entry.id   241aedea990fad21809df6a8470caa08
#
_cell.length_a   1.000
_cell.length_b   1.000
_cell.length_c   1.000
_cell.angle_alpha   90.00
_cell.angle_beta   90.00
_cell.angle_gamma   90.00
#
_symmetry.space_group_name_H-M   'P 1'
#
loop_
_entity.id
_entity.type
_entity.pdbx_description
1 polymer ?
#
loop_
_entity_poly.entity_id
_entity_poly.type
_entity_poly.pdbx_seq_one_letter_code
_entity_poly.pdbx_strand_id
1 'polypeptide(L)'
;MASLITSGWYPQVKPEHGLHRLPGGRVRIGGSVYGIAAEVLDTTGAIWTTLRAADGTRSAEEIVARVLAAHPTETARAVRAALDQFAAAGYLDDAAAPDPPELTDRDRERYDRSRRFHRWIDLVPRATSWEPQLALKRSRAVVVGLGGTGGAAALALAASGVGRLHCVDPDVVELSNLNRQTVYVEEDIGRPKVDAAVARLRQLNSDIEVTGERAEVRGPADLRRLVADRDVLVLCADRPGAIRAWANRVCLDTGTPWVDAGYHGPVVTAAAYLPGLGPCYECFWLAEHDKRRRDDPAAEYTPERESSSAVSAASAGLSGHLAAHLASALLTGVPALRPGQLQGINLVAADQHFLIAHPPHPRCPSDCGGEPVDAVVATGRAQRR
;
A
#
# COMPACT_ATOMS: atom_id res chain seq x y z
N MET A 1 -12.75 -19.81 18.86
CA MET A 1 -11.61 -18.92 18.65
C MET A 1 -11.05 -18.56 20.02
N ALA A 2 -9.72 -18.54 20.20
CA ALA A 2 -9.13 -18.01 21.44
C ALA A 2 -9.42 -16.51 21.53
N SER A 3 -9.65 -15.99 22.77
CA SER A 3 -9.83 -14.55 22.99
C SER A 3 -8.55 -13.82 22.60
N LEU A 4 -8.67 -12.72 21.85
CA LEU A 4 -7.58 -11.82 21.55
C LEU A 4 -7.24 -10.93 22.75
N ILE A 5 -8.23 -10.69 23.61
CA ILE A 5 -8.09 -9.88 24.80
C ILE A 5 -7.60 -10.76 25.94
N THR A 6 -6.34 -10.59 26.28
CA THR A 6 -5.69 -11.34 27.39
C THR A 6 -5.66 -10.52 28.67
N SER A 7 -5.29 -11.14 29.80
CA SER A 7 -5.04 -10.46 31.06
C SER A 7 -3.97 -9.36 30.88
N GLY A 8 -4.27 -8.14 31.32
CA GLY A 8 -3.42 -6.98 31.17
C GLY A 8 -3.65 -6.13 29.92
N TRP A 9 -4.62 -6.51 29.09
CA TRP A 9 -5.02 -5.72 27.92
C TRP A 9 -5.92 -4.56 28.34
N TYR A 10 -5.65 -3.37 27.80
CA TYR A 10 -6.43 -2.15 28.04
C TYR A 10 -7.12 -1.75 26.73
N PRO A 11 -8.36 -2.26 26.47
CA PRO A 11 -9.06 -2.04 25.23
C PRO A 11 -9.24 -0.54 24.94
N GLN A 12 -8.83 -0.12 23.75
CA GLN A 12 -9.03 1.24 23.26
C GLN A 12 -9.64 1.20 21.87
N VAL A 13 -10.82 1.80 21.69
CA VAL A 13 -11.31 2.11 20.35
C VAL A 13 -10.26 2.98 19.66
N LYS A 14 -9.83 2.59 18.47
CA LYS A 14 -8.83 3.38 17.73
C LYS A 14 -9.29 4.84 17.66
N PRO A 15 -8.47 5.81 18.06
CA PRO A 15 -8.86 7.22 18.14
C PRO A 15 -9.41 7.80 16.83
N GLU A 16 -8.96 7.24 15.70
CA GLU A 16 -9.41 7.63 14.35
C GLU A 16 -10.80 7.06 14.01
N HIS A 17 -11.25 6.04 14.75
CA HIS A 17 -12.54 5.37 14.55
C HIS A 17 -13.63 6.01 15.44
N GLY A 18 -14.19 7.11 14.97
CA GLY A 18 -15.29 7.77 15.69
C GLY A 18 -16.47 6.84 15.97
N LEU A 19 -17.11 7.04 17.13
CA LEU A 19 -18.32 6.32 17.53
C LEU A 19 -19.55 7.21 17.35
N HIS A 20 -20.61 6.70 16.73
CA HIS A 20 -21.85 7.42 16.49
C HIS A 20 -23.07 6.55 16.86
N ARG A 21 -24.01 7.12 17.61
CA ARG A 21 -25.35 6.55 17.73
C ARG A 21 -26.20 6.94 16.53
N LEU A 22 -26.85 5.95 15.94
CA LEU A 22 -27.75 6.14 14.81
C LEU A 22 -29.19 5.85 15.20
N PRO A 23 -30.18 6.37 14.45
CA PRO A 23 -31.57 6.00 14.61
C PRO A 23 -31.78 4.48 14.52
N GLY A 24 -32.81 3.97 15.22
CA GLY A 24 -33.14 2.54 15.22
C GLY A 24 -32.22 1.67 16.08
N GLY A 25 -31.57 2.24 17.10
CA GLY A 25 -30.74 1.47 18.04
C GLY A 25 -29.49 0.90 17.39
N ARG A 26 -28.85 1.65 16.50
CA ARG A 26 -27.58 1.25 15.86
C ARG A 26 -26.41 2.08 16.37
N VAL A 27 -25.26 1.46 16.37
CA VAL A 27 -23.95 2.11 16.64
C VAL A 27 -23.08 1.96 15.42
N ARG A 28 -22.50 3.07 14.94
CA ARG A 28 -21.48 3.09 13.90
C ARG A 28 -20.11 3.31 14.52
N ILE A 29 -19.14 2.51 14.10
CA ILE A 29 -17.72 2.63 14.42
C ILE A 29 -16.91 2.75 13.11
N GLY A 30 -15.79 3.47 13.12
CA GLY A 30 -14.94 3.69 11.92
C GLY A 30 -15.30 4.94 11.14
N GLY A 31 -16.15 5.81 11.67
CA GLY A 31 -16.55 7.07 11.03
C GLY A 31 -17.47 6.88 9.82
N SER A 32 -17.18 7.59 8.71
CA SER A 32 -17.95 7.54 7.45
C SER A 32 -17.14 7.04 6.26
N VAL A 33 -15.93 6.54 6.49
CA VAL A 33 -15.03 6.09 5.39
C VAL A 33 -15.49 4.73 4.88
N TYR A 34 -15.75 4.65 3.58
CA TYR A 34 -16.09 3.39 2.93
C TYR A 34 -14.97 2.35 3.11
N GLY A 35 -15.34 1.12 3.42
CA GLY A 35 -14.37 0.04 3.69
C GLY A 35 -13.82 0.01 5.11
N ILE A 36 -14.08 1.04 5.92
CA ILE A 36 -13.67 1.12 7.34
C ILE A 36 -14.88 1.07 8.25
N ALA A 37 -15.91 1.88 7.96
CA ALA A 37 -17.09 2.00 8.82
C ALA A 37 -17.90 0.70 8.90
N ALA A 38 -18.31 0.33 10.10
CA ALA A 38 -19.29 -0.73 10.35
C ALA A 38 -20.43 -0.25 11.23
N GLU A 39 -21.61 -0.85 11.04
CA GLU A 39 -22.79 -0.60 11.87
C GLU A 39 -23.21 -1.90 12.56
N VAL A 40 -23.51 -1.79 13.83
CA VAL A 40 -24.03 -2.89 14.64
C VAL A 40 -25.33 -2.50 15.29
N LEU A 41 -26.25 -3.47 15.44
CA LEU A 41 -27.50 -3.29 16.18
C LEU A 41 -27.22 -3.32 17.68
N ASP A 42 -27.69 -2.32 18.39
CA ASP A 42 -27.51 -2.13 19.83
C ASP A 42 -28.88 -1.78 20.48
N THR A 43 -29.72 -2.78 20.59
CA THR A 43 -31.11 -2.60 21.12
C THR A 43 -31.16 -2.26 22.60
N THR A 44 -30.14 -2.68 23.35
CA THR A 44 -30.08 -2.47 24.81
C THR A 44 -29.22 -1.26 25.20
N GLY A 45 -28.39 -0.74 24.28
CA GLY A 45 -27.38 0.28 24.55
C GLY A 45 -26.08 -0.26 25.19
N ALA A 46 -25.99 -1.57 25.35
CA ALA A 46 -24.82 -2.21 25.97
C ALA A 46 -23.58 -2.16 25.12
N ILE A 47 -23.71 -2.30 23.78
CA ILE A 47 -22.58 -2.16 22.84
C ILE A 47 -22.02 -0.74 22.89
N TRP A 48 -22.87 0.27 22.86
CA TRP A 48 -22.44 1.66 23.01
C TRP A 48 -21.68 1.88 24.31
N THR A 49 -22.22 1.36 25.43
CA THR A 49 -21.57 1.50 26.74
C THR A 49 -20.22 0.78 26.76
N THR A 50 -20.13 -0.42 26.15
CA THR A 50 -18.88 -1.19 26.01
C THR A 50 -17.83 -0.41 25.23
N LEU A 51 -18.17 0.08 24.03
CA LEU A 51 -17.23 0.81 23.18
C LEU A 51 -16.80 2.15 23.79
N ARG A 52 -17.71 2.84 24.48
CA ARG A 52 -17.39 4.08 25.22
C ARG A 52 -16.51 3.85 26.44
N ALA A 53 -16.58 2.69 27.05
CA ALA A 53 -15.73 2.31 28.18
C ALA A 53 -14.34 1.82 27.71
N ALA A 54 -14.23 1.36 26.46
CA ALA A 54 -12.98 0.96 25.83
C ALA A 54 -12.20 2.21 25.37
N ASP A 55 -11.70 2.99 26.32
CA ASP A 55 -10.96 4.24 26.14
C ASP A 55 -9.47 4.10 26.44
N GLY A 56 -9.01 2.86 26.70
CA GLY A 56 -7.62 2.55 27.01
C GLY A 56 -7.23 2.80 28.49
N THR A 57 -8.17 3.25 29.34
CA THR A 57 -7.90 3.50 30.76
C THR A 57 -8.36 2.36 31.68
N ARG A 58 -9.05 1.36 31.13
CA ARG A 58 -9.68 0.26 31.86
C ARG A 58 -9.28 -1.07 31.29
N SER A 59 -9.11 -2.04 32.16
CA SER A 59 -9.01 -3.45 31.78
C SER A 59 -10.34 -3.97 31.21
N ALA A 60 -10.31 -5.08 30.52
CA ALA A 60 -11.52 -5.72 30.02
C ALA A 60 -12.49 -6.10 31.14
N GLU A 61 -11.97 -6.52 32.30
CA GLU A 61 -12.79 -6.86 33.49
C GLU A 61 -13.49 -5.63 34.04
N GLU A 62 -12.84 -4.49 34.13
CA GLU A 62 -13.44 -3.23 34.58
C GLU A 62 -14.49 -2.72 33.59
N ILE A 63 -14.28 -2.90 32.29
CA ILE A 63 -15.30 -2.60 31.27
C ILE A 63 -16.52 -3.49 31.47
N VAL A 64 -16.31 -4.81 31.63
CA VAL A 64 -17.41 -5.74 31.88
C VAL A 64 -18.21 -5.33 33.14
N ALA A 65 -17.54 -5.07 34.25
CA ALA A 65 -18.18 -4.64 35.49
C ALA A 65 -19.01 -3.35 35.29
N ARG A 66 -18.48 -2.37 34.57
CA ARG A 66 -19.16 -1.11 34.26
C ARG A 66 -20.41 -1.31 33.39
N VAL A 67 -20.33 -2.17 32.39
CA VAL A 67 -21.44 -2.45 31.48
C VAL A 67 -22.56 -3.17 32.25
N LEU A 68 -22.24 -4.18 33.07
CA LEU A 68 -23.24 -4.90 33.88
C LEU A 68 -23.92 -4.00 34.90
N ALA A 69 -23.22 -3.04 35.49
CA ALA A 69 -23.82 -2.06 36.38
C ALA A 69 -24.84 -1.15 35.65
N ALA A 70 -24.60 -0.81 34.39
CA ALA A 70 -25.50 0.02 33.59
C ALA A 70 -26.59 -0.78 32.88
N HIS A 71 -26.38 -2.06 32.61
CA HIS A 71 -27.25 -2.97 31.84
C HIS A 71 -27.37 -4.30 32.58
N PRO A 72 -28.19 -4.38 33.67
CA PRO A 72 -28.29 -5.58 34.54
C PRO A 72 -28.83 -6.84 33.84
N THR A 73 -29.45 -6.70 32.68
CA THR A 73 -29.93 -7.83 31.86
C THR A 73 -28.86 -8.48 31.00
N GLU A 74 -27.71 -7.82 30.84
CA GLU A 74 -26.58 -8.34 30.08
C GLU A 74 -25.77 -9.35 30.90
N THR A 75 -24.94 -10.13 30.20
CA THR A 75 -24.05 -11.10 30.86
C THR A 75 -22.59 -10.74 30.60
N ALA A 76 -21.73 -11.07 31.57
CA ALA A 76 -20.30 -10.87 31.42
C ALA A 76 -19.72 -11.56 30.12
N ARG A 77 -20.32 -12.72 29.80
CA ARG A 77 -19.95 -13.46 28.56
C ARG A 77 -20.31 -12.67 27.31
N ALA A 78 -21.47 -12.03 27.25
CA ALA A 78 -21.90 -11.25 26.09
C ALA A 78 -21.02 -10.01 25.90
N VAL A 79 -20.70 -9.29 26.98
CA VAL A 79 -19.81 -8.11 26.93
C VAL A 79 -18.38 -8.50 26.48
N ARG A 80 -17.82 -9.58 27.01
CA ARG A 80 -16.51 -10.08 26.57
C ARG A 80 -16.52 -10.49 25.12
N ALA A 81 -17.56 -11.21 24.67
CA ALA A 81 -17.69 -11.61 23.27
C ALA A 81 -17.77 -10.39 22.33
N ALA A 82 -18.44 -9.32 22.73
CA ALA A 82 -18.47 -8.07 21.97
C ALA A 82 -17.07 -7.43 21.87
N LEU A 83 -16.34 -7.32 22.98
CA LEU A 83 -14.98 -6.81 22.98
C LEU A 83 -14.06 -7.65 22.05
N ASP A 84 -14.12 -8.99 22.15
CA ASP A 84 -13.34 -9.90 21.30
C ASP A 84 -13.69 -9.73 19.81
N GLN A 85 -14.97 -9.56 19.47
CA GLN A 85 -15.42 -9.34 18.10
C GLN A 85 -14.90 -8.01 17.53
N PHE A 86 -14.96 -6.92 18.29
CA PHE A 86 -14.41 -5.63 17.86
C PHE A 86 -12.89 -5.66 17.77
N ALA A 87 -12.19 -6.36 18.66
CA ALA A 87 -10.75 -6.58 18.55
C ALA A 87 -10.39 -7.40 17.31
N ALA A 88 -11.10 -8.51 17.07
CA ALA A 88 -10.90 -9.36 15.89
C ALA A 88 -11.21 -8.65 14.57
N ALA A 89 -12.15 -7.70 14.60
CA ALA A 89 -12.49 -6.85 13.47
C ALA A 89 -11.52 -5.64 13.30
N GLY A 90 -10.51 -5.52 14.17
CA GLY A 90 -9.46 -4.49 14.08
C GLY A 90 -9.90 -3.09 14.51
N TYR A 91 -10.98 -2.96 15.27
CA TYR A 91 -11.46 -1.66 15.80
C TYR A 91 -10.86 -1.28 17.15
N LEU A 92 -10.29 -2.23 17.86
CA LEU A 92 -9.66 -2.01 19.16
C LEU A 92 -8.15 -2.24 19.09
N ASP A 93 -7.42 -1.37 19.76
CA ASP A 93 -6.00 -1.54 20.07
C ASP A 93 -5.81 -1.82 21.57
N ASP A 94 -4.65 -2.34 21.93
CA ASP A 94 -4.20 -2.38 23.32
C ASP A 94 -3.47 -1.08 23.66
N ALA A 95 -4.06 -0.26 24.54
CA ALA A 95 -3.41 0.98 24.98
C ALA A 95 -2.15 0.75 25.85
N ALA A 96 -1.98 -0.44 26.40
CA ALA A 96 -0.80 -0.83 27.18
C ALA A 96 0.29 -1.48 26.32
N ALA A 97 0.06 -1.66 25.02
CA ALA A 97 1.04 -2.26 24.13
C ALA A 97 2.37 -1.45 24.13
N PRO A 98 3.52 -2.08 24.38
CA PRO A 98 4.78 -1.37 24.39
C PRO A 98 5.17 -0.92 22.98
N ASP A 99 5.84 0.22 22.91
CA ASP A 99 6.46 0.67 21.67
C ASP A 99 7.59 -0.29 21.25
N PRO A 100 7.74 -0.61 19.96
CA PRO A 100 8.85 -1.42 19.47
C PRO A 100 10.19 -0.77 19.79
N PRO A 101 11.14 -1.49 20.42
CA PRO A 101 12.44 -0.91 20.82
C PRO A 101 13.32 -0.51 19.63
N GLU A 102 13.04 -1.03 18.42
CA GLU A 102 13.75 -0.66 17.20
C GLU A 102 13.36 0.72 16.66
N LEU A 103 12.24 1.28 17.11
CA LEU A 103 11.83 2.64 16.75
C LEU A 103 12.37 3.61 17.81
N THR A 104 13.29 4.46 17.39
CA THR A 104 13.82 5.53 18.24
C THR A 104 12.78 6.60 18.53
N ASP A 105 13.02 7.50 19.51
CA ASP A 105 12.14 8.64 19.76
C ASP A 105 12.01 9.53 18.51
N ARG A 106 13.11 9.70 17.76
CA ARG A 106 13.14 10.42 16.50
C ARG A 106 12.27 9.75 15.41
N ASP A 107 12.28 8.41 15.32
CA ASP A 107 11.37 7.69 14.42
C ASP A 107 9.92 7.92 14.83
N ARG A 108 9.62 7.83 16.10
CA ARG A 108 8.26 8.04 16.63
C ARG A 108 7.76 9.44 16.37
N GLU A 109 8.57 10.45 16.58
CA GLU A 109 8.25 11.85 16.28
C GLU A 109 8.00 12.02 14.76
N ARG A 110 8.91 11.53 13.91
CA ARG A 110 8.85 11.67 12.46
C ARG A 110 7.60 11.00 11.88
N TYR A 111 7.28 9.78 12.33
CA TYR A 111 6.27 8.93 11.70
C TYR A 111 4.95 8.85 12.48
N ASP A 112 4.71 9.64 13.52
CA ASP A 112 3.44 9.59 14.29
C ASP A 112 2.20 9.80 13.42
N ARG A 113 2.26 10.71 12.44
CA ARG A 113 1.14 10.93 11.52
C ARG A 113 0.92 9.76 10.57
N SER A 114 1.99 9.12 10.09
CA SER A 114 1.91 7.91 9.27
C SER A 114 1.37 6.73 10.09
N ARG A 115 1.77 6.58 11.36
CA ARG A 115 1.22 5.61 12.29
C ARG A 115 -0.29 5.78 12.44
N ARG A 116 -0.77 7.01 12.67
CA ARG A 116 -2.20 7.31 12.78
C ARG A 116 -2.96 6.98 11.49
N PHE A 117 -2.38 7.30 10.35
CA PHE A 117 -2.96 6.95 9.06
C PHE A 117 -3.08 5.43 8.89
N HIS A 118 -2.00 4.68 9.13
CA HIS A 118 -2.04 3.22 9.05
C HIS A 118 -3.04 2.63 10.05
N ARG A 119 -3.04 3.10 11.30
CA ARG A 119 -3.98 2.66 12.33
C ARG A 119 -5.44 2.89 11.91
N TRP A 120 -5.72 4.00 11.23
CA TRP A 120 -7.06 4.31 10.74
C TRP A 120 -7.55 3.30 9.71
N ILE A 121 -6.71 2.97 8.73
CA ILE A 121 -7.09 2.13 7.59
C ILE A 121 -6.82 0.63 7.80
N ASP A 122 -6.16 0.26 8.88
CA ASP A 122 -5.82 -1.13 9.19
C ASP A 122 -6.92 -1.77 10.05
N LEU A 123 -7.64 -2.73 9.49
CA LEU A 123 -8.63 -3.54 10.19
C LEU A 123 -8.10 -4.93 10.57
N VAL A 124 -6.78 -5.13 10.53
CA VAL A 124 -6.13 -6.34 11.03
C VAL A 124 -5.69 -6.12 12.47
N PRO A 125 -6.00 -7.02 13.42
CA PRO A 125 -5.46 -6.94 14.76
C PRO A 125 -3.93 -6.92 14.78
N ARG A 126 -3.34 -5.97 15.50
CA ARG A 126 -1.88 -5.83 15.65
C ARG A 126 -1.48 -5.88 17.11
N ALA A 127 -0.26 -6.33 17.40
CA ALA A 127 0.28 -6.25 18.74
C ALA A 127 0.57 -4.79 19.15
N THR A 128 0.91 -3.94 18.20
CA THR A 128 1.06 -2.50 18.39
C THR A 128 0.73 -1.73 17.12
N SER A 129 0.21 -0.52 17.25
CA SER A 129 -0.07 0.38 16.12
C SER A 129 1.18 0.80 15.32
N TRP A 130 2.37 0.50 15.81
CA TRP A 130 3.64 0.77 15.14
C TRP A 130 4.10 -0.34 14.18
N GLU A 131 3.44 -1.50 14.15
CA GLU A 131 3.87 -2.61 13.28
C GLU A 131 4.02 -2.23 11.81
N PRO A 132 3.12 -1.45 11.18
CA PRO A 132 3.31 -1.03 9.79
C PRO A 132 4.57 -0.17 9.60
N GLN A 133 4.85 0.76 10.54
CA GLN A 133 6.06 1.58 10.46
C GLN A 133 7.34 0.76 10.69
N LEU A 134 7.29 -0.21 11.59
CA LEU A 134 8.40 -1.12 11.83
C LEU A 134 8.67 -1.99 10.60
N ALA A 135 7.62 -2.44 9.91
CA ALA A 135 7.73 -3.17 8.65
C ALA A 135 8.41 -2.31 7.57
N LEU A 136 8.01 -1.03 7.42
CA LEU A 136 8.68 -0.10 6.49
C LEU A 136 10.16 0.08 6.86
N LYS A 137 10.47 0.33 8.12
CA LYS A 137 11.86 0.51 8.58
C LYS A 137 12.77 -0.68 8.29
N ARG A 138 12.22 -1.88 8.34
CA ARG A 138 12.96 -3.13 8.04
C ARG A 138 13.04 -3.46 6.55
N SER A 139 12.23 -2.79 5.74
CA SER A 139 12.07 -3.12 4.31
C SER A 139 13.19 -2.57 3.43
N ARG A 140 13.39 -3.27 2.32
CA ARG A 140 14.34 -2.95 1.25
C ARG A 140 13.59 -2.84 -0.06
N ALA A 141 13.54 -1.65 -0.64
CA ALA A 141 12.90 -1.40 -1.93
C ALA A 141 13.93 -1.04 -3.00
N VAL A 142 13.64 -1.39 -4.24
CA VAL A 142 14.35 -0.89 -5.40
C VAL A 142 13.40 -0.13 -6.32
N VAL A 143 13.80 1.06 -6.74
CA VAL A 143 13.08 1.90 -7.71
C VAL A 143 13.88 1.93 -9.01
N VAL A 144 13.30 1.44 -10.09
CA VAL A 144 13.89 1.41 -11.43
C VAL A 144 13.21 2.45 -12.31
N GLY A 145 13.98 3.43 -12.77
CA GLY A 145 13.52 4.63 -13.46
C GLY A 145 13.24 5.76 -12.48
N LEU A 146 13.96 6.89 -12.61
CA LEU A 146 13.83 8.08 -11.76
C LEU A 146 13.29 9.27 -12.56
N GLY A 147 12.43 9.00 -13.53
CA GLY A 147 11.63 10.01 -14.22
C GLY A 147 10.57 10.63 -13.30
N GLY A 148 9.52 11.20 -13.87
CA GLY A 148 8.46 11.86 -13.10
C GLY A 148 7.76 10.92 -12.11
N THR A 149 7.36 9.74 -12.56
CA THR A 149 6.76 8.70 -11.71
C THR A 149 7.73 8.18 -10.65
N GLY A 150 8.92 7.72 -11.07
CA GLY A 150 9.87 7.09 -10.14
C GLY A 150 10.51 8.06 -9.17
N GLY A 151 10.79 9.31 -9.57
CA GLY A 151 11.27 10.34 -8.67
C GLY A 151 10.24 10.67 -7.57
N ALA A 152 8.97 10.80 -7.93
CA ALA A 152 7.89 11.01 -6.96
C ALA A 152 7.68 9.79 -6.05
N ALA A 153 7.75 8.57 -6.61
CA ALA A 153 7.67 7.34 -5.81
C ALA A 153 8.82 7.23 -4.80
N ALA A 154 10.06 7.51 -5.24
CA ALA A 154 11.24 7.46 -4.37
C ALA A 154 11.15 8.48 -3.23
N LEU A 155 10.70 9.73 -3.50
CA LEU A 155 10.46 10.74 -2.48
C LEU A 155 9.43 10.26 -1.45
N ALA A 156 8.29 9.72 -1.91
CA ALA A 156 7.23 9.24 -1.02
C ALA A 156 7.68 8.05 -0.16
N LEU A 157 8.40 7.08 -0.72
CA LEU A 157 8.94 5.93 0.01
C LEU A 157 9.99 6.35 1.04
N ALA A 158 10.88 7.28 0.68
CA ALA A 158 11.88 7.84 1.61
C ALA A 158 11.21 8.59 2.75
N ALA A 159 10.20 9.45 2.45
CA ALA A 159 9.44 10.18 3.46
C ALA A 159 8.66 9.22 4.39
N SER A 160 8.15 8.10 3.87
CA SER A 160 7.44 7.07 4.64
C SER A 160 8.37 6.20 5.50
N GLY A 161 9.69 6.30 5.34
CA GLY A 161 10.65 5.58 6.18
C GLY A 161 10.89 4.13 5.76
N VAL A 162 10.85 3.83 4.46
CA VAL A 162 11.38 2.57 3.93
C VAL A 162 12.87 2.52 4.22
N GLY A 163 13.29 1.55 5.06
CA GLY A 163 14.61 1.57 5.70
C GLY A 163 15.79 1.51 4.73
N ARG A 164 15.64 0.82 3.60
CA ARG A 164 16.66 0.78 2.54
C ARG A 164 16.03 1.00 1.18
N LEU A 165 16.48 2.04 0.48
CA LEU A 165 16.01 2.41 -0.85
C LEU A 165 17.17 2.40 -1.83
N HIS A 166 17.07 1.60 -2.89
CA HIS A 166 18.02 1.55 -3.98
C HIS A 166 17.42 2.15 -5.25
N CYS A 167 18.07 3.12 -5.85
CA CYS A 167 17.59 3.86 -7.02
C CYS A 167 18.41 3.54 -8.25
N VAL A 168 17.78 3.29 -9.40
CA VAL A 168 18.44 2.92 -10.65
C VAL A 168 17.92 3.76 -11.79
N ASP A 169 18.81 4.46 -12.50
CA ASP A 169 18.47 5.24 -13.69
C ASP A 169 19.75 5.48 -14.52
N PRO A 170 19.75 5.36 -15.87
CA PRO A 170 20.93 5.59 -16.72
C PRO A 170 21.14 7.06 -17.07
N ASP A 171 20.11 7.91 -16.97
CA ASP A 171 20.05 9.23 -17.58
C ASP A 171 20.78 10.32 -16.77
N VAL A 172 20.90 11.47 -17.41
CA VAL A 172 21.26 12.74 -16.78
C VAL A 172 20.03 13.64 -16.65
N VAL A 173 20.10 14.60 -15.72
CA VAL A 173 19.06 15.61 -15.58
C VAL A 173 19.14 16.62 -16.72
N GLU A 174 18.01 16.89 -17.36
CA GLU A 174 17.86 17.87 -18.42
C GLU A 174 16.84 18.96 -18.03
N LEU A 175 16.95 20.14 -18.59
CA LEU A 175 15.99 21.23 -18.36
C LEU A 175 14.55 20.79 -18.66
N SER A 176 14.36 20.01 -19.74
CA SER A 176 13.07 19.45 -20.14
C SER A 176 12.43 18.51 -19.11
N ASN A 177 13.21 18.04 -18.14
CA ASN A 177 12.73 17.16 -17.08
C ASN A 177 12.03 17.93 -15.95
N LEU A 178 12.47 19.15 -15.67
CA LEU A 178 12.10 19.90 -14.47
C LEU A 178 10.62 20.30 -14.42
N ASN A 179 9.92 20.25 -15.54
CA ASN A 179 8.47 20.51 -15.58
C ASN A 179 7.63 19.40 -14.92
N ARG A 180 8.24 18.24 -14.59
CA ARG A 180 7.51 17.07 -14.03
C ARG A 180 8.33 16.16 -13.11
N GLN A 181 9.64 16.24 -13.13
CA GLN A 181 10.55 15.42 -12.31
C GLN A 181 10.97 16.22 -11.07
N THR A 182 10.05 16.39 -10.14
CA THR A 182 10.16 17.29 -8.98
C THR A 182 11.20 16.90 -7.94
N VAL A 183 11.86 15.76 -8.11
CA VAL A 183 13.00 15.34 -7.29
C VAL A 183 14.26 16.14 -7.61
N TYR A 184 14.33 16.76 -8.80
CA TYR A 184 15.45 17.54 -9.29
C TYR A 184 15.19 19.05 -9.23
N VAL A 185 16.27 19.82 -9.22
CA VAL A 185 16.28 21.28 -9.29
C VAL A 185 17.22 21.76 -10.42
N GLU A 186 17.21 23.05 -10.74
CA GLU A 186 18.00 23.57 -11.86
C GLU A 186 19.51 23.35 -11.71
N GLU A 187 20.04 23.36 -10.48
CA GLU A 187 21.45 23.08 -10.19
C GLU A 187 21.83 21.61 -10.48
N ASP A 188 20.87 20.73 -10.66
CA ASP A 188 21.11 19.33 -10.99
C ASP A 188 21.28 19.07 -12.49
N ILE A 189 21.01 20.08 -13.36
CA ILE A 189 21.13 19.91 -14.82
C ILE A 189 22.53 19.43 -15.20
N GLY A 190 22.59 18.34 -15.98
CA GLY A 190 23.83 17.70 -16.42
C GLY A 190 24.37 16.65 -15.43
N ARG A 191 23.88 16.58 -14.21
CA ARG A 191 24.26 15.52 -13.25
C ARG A 191 23.54 14.21 -13.59
N PRO A 192 24.13 13.03 -13.27
CA PRO A 192 23.40 11.77 -13.32
C PRO A 192 22.13 11.86 -12.44
N LYS A 193 20.98 11.42 -12.97
CA LYS A 193 19.71 11.43 -12.24
C LYS A 193 19.82 10.71 -10.91
N VAL A 194 20.48 9.56 -10.88
CA VAL A 194 20.65 8.76 -9.67
C VAL A 194 21.41 9.52 -8.59
N ASP A 195 22.46 10.25 -8.94
CA ASP A 195 23.28 10.99 -7.96
C ASP A 195 22.49 12.15 -7.34
N ALA A 196 21.77 12.90 -8.18
CA ALA A 196 20.92 14.00 -7.73
C ALA A 196 19.75 13.49 -6.86
N ALA A 197 19.06 12.42 -7.30
CA ALA A 197 17.98 11.80 -6.53
C ALA A 197 18.47 11.27 -5.18
N VAL A 198 19.54 10.49 -5.14
CA VAL A 198 20.11 9.94 -3.89
C VAL A 198 20.47 11.05 -2.91
N ALA A 199 21.10 12.12 -3.40
CA ALA A 199 21.43 13.29 -2.56
C ALA A 199 20.16 13.93 -1.95
N ARG A 200 19.12 14.12 -2.77
CA ARG A 200 17.84 14.68 -2.35
C ARG A 200 17.12 13.78 -1.33
N LEU A 201 17.08 12.48 -1.55
CA LEU A 201 16.42 11.53 -0.66
C LEU A 201 17.12 11.45 0.70
N ARG A 202 18.45 11.53 0.75
CA ARG A 202 19.24 11.60 1.99
C ARG A 202 19.00 12.90 2.76
N GLN A 203 18.83 14.02 2.06
CA GLN A 203 18.44 15.30 2.69
C GLN A 203 17.02 15.24 3.25
N LEU A 204 16.09 14.56 2.56
CA LEU A 204 14.70 14.40 3.00
C LEU A 204 14.61 13.53 4.25
N ASN A 205 15.35 12.43 4.27
CA ASN A 205 15.32 11.45 5.37
C ASN A 205 16.70 10.83 5.62
N SER A 206 17.38 11.34 6.63
CA SER A 206 18.70 10.86 7.04
C SER A 206 18.67 9.56 7.87
N ASP A 207 17.47 9.10 8.27
CA ASP A 207 17.30 7.93 9.13
C ASP A 207 17.15 6.62 8.33
N ILE A 208 17.22 6.71 6.99
CA ILE A 208 17.15 5.58 6.06
C ILE A 208 18.44 5.45 5.25
N GLU A 209 18.71 4.24 4.78
CA GLU A 209 19.82 3.98 3.86
C GLU A 209 19.35 4.18 2.42
N VAL A 210 19.95 5.15 1.72
CA VAL A 210 19.68 5.41 0.31
C VAL A 210 20.94 5.15 -0.51
N THR A 211 20.83 4.26 -1.49
CA THR A 211 21.90 3.93 -2.45
C THR A 211 21.40 4.08 -3.87
N GLY A 212 22.28 4.11 -4.83
CA GLY A 212 21.89 4.16 -6.24
C GLY A 212 22.98 3.69 -7.17
N GLU A 213 22.58 3.30 -8.37
CA GLU A 213 23.52 2.99 -9.45
C GLU A 213 23.04 3.58 -10.77
N ARG A 214 23.98 4.15 -11.52
CA ARG A 214 23.74 4.61 -12.88
C ARG A 214 23.83 3.42 -13.84
N ALA A 215 22.68 2.80 -14.11
CA ALA A 215 22.62 1.60 -14.95
C ALA A 215 21.36 1.57 -15.81
N GLU A 216 21.51 1.02 -17.01
CA GLU A 216 20.41 0.70 -17.91
C GLU A 216 20.02 -0.77 -17.72
N VAL A 217 18.72 -1.05 -17.63
CA VAL A 217 18.18 -2.41 -17.61
C VAL A 217 18.11 -2.91 -19.05
N ARG A 218 18.97 -3.85 -19.41
CA ARG A 218 19.10 -4.40 -20.76
C ARG A 218 18.47 -5.78 -20.93
N GLY A 219 18.11 -6.43 -19.82
CA GLY A 219 17.50 -7.74 -19.83
C GLY A 219 17.08 -8.28 -18.47
N PRO A 220 16.48 -9.48 -18.45
CA PRO A 220 16.03 -10.12 -17.21
C PRO A 220 17.14 -10.33 -16.17
N ALA A 221 18.39 -10.53 -16.62
CA ALA A 221 19.51 -10.73 -15.71
C ALA A 221 19.80 -9.51 -14.84
N ASP A 222 19.67 -8.29 -15.42
CA ASP A 222 19.85 -7.05 -14.67
C ASP A 222 18.75 -6.90 -13.60
N LEU A 223 17.50 -7.16 -13.96
CA LEU A 223 16.39 -7.12 -13.02
C LEU A 223 16.57 -8.14 -11.91
N ARG A 224 16.99 -9.38 -12.23
CA ARG A 224 17.24 -10.44 -11.23
C ARG A 224 18.30 -10.00 -10.21
N ARG A 225 19.36 -9.35 -10.67
CA ARG A 225 20.38 -8.76 -9.78
C ARG A 225 19.80 -7.64 -8.91
N LEU A 226 18.99 -6.76 -9.49
CA LEU A 226 18.40 -5.61 -8.79
C LEU A 226 17.37 -6.02 -7.73
N VAL A 227 16.59 -7.09 -7.95
CA VAL A 227 15.61 -7.58 -6.99
C VAL A 227 16.19 -8.55 -5.96
N ALA A 228 17.44 -8.99 -6.12
CA ALA A 228 18.11 -9.83 -5.15
C ALA A 228 18.13 -9.13 -3.79
N ASP A 229 17.67 -9.81 -2.74
CA ASP A 229 17.54 -9.27 -1.38
C ASP A 229 16.65 -8.02 -1.26
N ARG A 230 15.70 -7.82 -2.17
CA ARG A 230 14.68 -6.76 -2.06
C ARG A 230 13.32 -7.33 -1.71
N ASP A 231 12.57 -6.55 -0.94
CA ASP A 231 11.23 -6.92 -0.50
C ASP A 231 10.16 -6.44 -1.50
N VAL A 232 10.50 -5.43 -2.33
CA VAL A 232 9.63 -4.92 -3.40
C VAL A 232 10.44 -4.27 -4.52
N LEU A 233 9.98 -4.48 -5.78
CA LEU A 233 10.40 -3.70 -6.95
C LEU A 233 9.33 -2.66 -7.28
N VAL A 234 9.73 -1.39 -7.45
CA VAL A 234 8.90 -0.32 -8.00
C VAL A 234 9.42 0.02 -9.38
N LEU A 235 8.72 -0.45 -10.41
CA LEU A 235 9.11 -0.26 -11.81
C LEU A 235 8.41 0.97 -12.37
N CYS A 236 9.20 2.01 -12.65
CA CYS A 236 8.77 3.28 -13.24
C CYS A 236 9.49 3.59 -14.56
N ALA A 237 10.27 2.64 -15.09
CA ALA A 237 10.88 2.73 -16.38
C ALA A 237 9.97 2.14 -17.46
N ASP A 238 9.94 2.76 -18.63
CA ASP A 238 9.16 2.36 -19.80
C ASP A 238 10.03 1.80 -20.95
N ARG A 239 11.33 1.89 -20.81
CA ARG A 239 12.31 1.40 -21.80
C ARG A 239 13.25 0.37 -21.19
N PRO A 240 13.62 -0.64 -21.97
CA PRO A 240 13.05 -1.01 -23.28
C PRO A 240 11.59 -1.50 -23.12
N GLY A 241 10.81 -1.53 -24.22
CA GLY A 241 9.38 -1.87 -24.19
C GLY A 241 9.04 -3.24 -23.56
N ALA A 242 10.00 -4.17 -23.53
CA ALA A 242 9.85 -5.48 -22.90
C ALA A 242 10.09 -5.47 -21.37
N ILE A 243 10.48 -4.33 -20.77
CA ILE A 243 10.93 -4.28 -19.37
C ILE A 243 9.87 -4.79 -18.38
N ARG A 244 8.60 -4.51 -18.61
CA ARG A 244 7.49 -4.98 -17.77
C ARG A 244 7.32 -6.50 -17.84
N ALA A 245 7.43 -7.08 -19.03
CA ALA A 245 7.39 -8.53 -19.20
C ALA A 245 8.59 -9.20 -18.53
N TRP A 246 9.79 -8.60 -18.62
CA TRP A 246 10.98 -9.08 -17.91
C TRP A 246 10.81 -8.99 -16.39
N ALA A 247 10.30 -7.85 -15.88
CA ALA A 247 10.02 -7.68 -14.46
C ALA A 247 9.01 -8.72 -13.96
N ASN A 248 7.92 -8.93 -14.72
CA ASN A 248 6.93 -9.95 -14.39
C ASN A 248 7.56 -11.34 -14.21
N ARG A 249 8.32 -11.81 -15.21
CA ARG A 249 8.96 -13.13 -15.16
C ARG A 249 9.98 -13.25 -14.04
N VAL A 250 10.86 -12.25 -13.90
CA VAL A 250 11.88 -12.24 -12.86
C VAL A 250 11.22 -12.24 -11.47
N CYS A 251 10.19 -11.43 -11.26
CA CYS A 251 9.51 -11.34 -9.99
C CYS A 251 8.72 -12.63 -9.66
N LEU A 252 8.11 -13.28 -10.65
CA LEU A 252 7.52 -14.62 -10.48
C LEU A 252 8.56 -15.66 -10.06
N ASP A 253 9.71 -15.68 -10.72
CA ASP A 253 10.80 -16.62 -10.42
C ASP A 253 11.43 -16.40 -9.03
N THR A 254 11.54 -15.15 -8.60
CA THR A 254 12.22 -14.79 -7.33
C THR A 254 11.26 -14.66 -6.16
N GLY A 255 9.95 -14.69 -6.41
CA GLY A 255 8.94 -14.44 -5.39
C GLY A 255 8.91 -12.98 -4.91
N THR A 256 9.46 -12.02 -5.68
CA THR A 256 9.52 -10.61 -5.28
C THR A 256 8.26 -9.89 -5.70
N PRO A 257 7.47 -9.31 -4.78
CA PRO A 257 6.34 -8.44 -5.13
C PRO A 257 6.81 -7.22 -5.92
N TRP A 258 5.97 -6.72 -6.82
CA TRP A 258 6.33 -5.54 -7.58
C TRP A 258 5.14 -4.64 -7.93
N VAL A 259 5.45 -3.38 -8.20
CA VAL A 259 4.49 -2.35 -8.59
C VAL A 259 4.89 -1.81 -9.96
N ASP A 260 3.90 -1.71 -10.86
CA ASP A 260 3.99 -0.96 -12.12
C ASP A 260 3.13 0.29 -12.00
N ALA A 261 3.68 1.44 -12.39
CA ALA A 261 2.93 2.68 -12.41
C ALA A 261 3.42 3.60 -13.53
N GLY A 262 2.51 4.39 -14.04
CA GLY A 262 2.80 5.34 -15.11
C GLY A 262 1.60 6.20 -15.46
N TYR A 263 1.72 6.87 -16.59
CA TYR A 263 0.66 7.70 -17.15
C TYR A 263 0.66 7.57 -18.68
N HIS A 264 -0.52 7.76 -19.25
CA HIS A 264 -0.69 7.92 -20.69
C HIS A 264 -1.51 9.21 -20.90
N GLY A 265 -0.81 10.31 -21.21
CA GLY A 265 -1.41 11.63 -21.22
C GLY A 265 -2.10 11.96 -19.89
N PRO A 266 -3.44 12.20 -19.89
CA PRO A 266 -4.21 12.51 -18.70
C PRO A 266 -4.61 11.28 -17.86
N VAL A 267 -4.32 10.07 -18.31
CA VAL A 267 -4.68 8.83 -17.60
C VAL A 267 -3.50 8.36 -16.77
N VAL A 268 -3.69 8.30 -15.47
CA VAL A 268 -2.71 7.80 -14.50
C VAL A 268 -3.08 6.39 -14.11
N THR A 269 -2.12 5.47 -14.07
CA THR A 269 -2.34 4.07 -13.71
C THR A 269 -1.31 3.55 -12.72
N ALA A 270 -1.72 2.62 -11.87
CA ALA A 270 -0.83 1.84 -11.03
C ALA A 270 -1.41 0.45 -10.74
N ALA A 271 -0.54 -0.55 -10.64
CA ALA A 271 -0.91 -1.92 -10.29
C ALA A 271 0.14 -2.56 -9.39
N ALA A 272 -0.31 -3.45 -8.50
CA ALA A 272 0.56 -4.26 -7.65
C ALA A 272 0.41 -5.74 -8.01
N TYR A 273 1.53 -6.45 -8.10
CA TYR A 273 1.59 -7.86 -8.43
C TYR A 273 2.30 -8.64 -7.33
N LEU A 274 1.65 -9.71 -6.88
CA LEU A 274 2.22 -10.64 -5.91
C LEU A 274 2.44 -12.00 -6.59
N PRO A 275 3.67 -12.48 -6.68
CA PRO A 275 3.96 -13.79 -7.26
C PRO A 275 3.16 -14.92 -6.60
N GLY A 276 2.51 -15.76 -7.42
CA GLY A 276 1.67 -16.85 -6.97
C GLY A 276 0.26 -16.48 -6.48
N LEU A 277 -0.06 -15.18 -6.42
CA LEU A 277 -1.37 -14.69 -5.98
C LEU A 277 -2.03 -13.81 -7.04
N GLY A 278 -3.18 -14.25 -7.54
CA GLY A 278 -3.94 -13.52 -8.56
C GLY A 278 -3.26 -13.47 -9.93
N PRO A 279 -3.81 -12.69 -10.86
CA PRO A 279 -3.26 -12.54 -12.20
C PRO A 279 -1.94 -11.77 -12.19
N CYS A 280 -0.99 -12.19 -13.01
CA CYS A 280 0.25 -11.46 -13.23
C CYS A 280 0.06 -10.37 -14.32
N TYR A 281 1.10 -9.57 -14.57
CA TYR A 281 1.10 -8.53 -15.61
C TYR A 281 0.74 -9.07 -16.99
N GLU A 282 1.27 -10.24 -17.39
CA GLU A 282 0.99 -10.82 -18.70
C GLU A 282 -0.44 -11.36 -18.81
N CYS A 283 -1.04 -11.83 -17.71
CA CYS A 283 -2.47 -12.17 -17.67
C CYS A 283 -3.34 -10.94 -17.98
N PHE A 284 -3.02 -9.82 -17.31
CA PHE A 284 -3.74 -8.57 -17.51
C PHE A 284 -3.62 -8.08 -18.97
N TRP A 285 -2.40 -8.04 -19.50
CA TRP A 285 -2.15 -7.59 -20.88
C TRP A 285 -2.89 -8.44 -21.92
N LEU A 286 -2.88 -9.78 -21.77
CA LEU A 286 -3.60 -10.68 -22.66
C LEU A 286 -5.12 -10.49 -22.58
N ALA A 287 -5.67 -10.34 -21.37
CA ALA A 287 -7.10 -10.14 -21.17
C ALA A 287 -7.58 -8.83 -21.83
N GLU A 288 -6.82 -7.74 -21.67
CA GLU A 288 -7.12 -6.47 -22.32
C GLU A 288 -6.98 -6.54 -23.85
N HIS A 289 -5.97 -7.26 -24.35
CA HIS A 289 -5.81 -7.50 -25.78
C HIS A 289 -6.98 -8.32 -26.36
N ASP A 290 -7.38 -9.40 -25.70
CA ASP A 290 -8.51 -10.23 -26.12
C ASP A 290 -9.84 -9.45 -26.06
N LYS A 291 -10.01 -8.56 -25.07
CA LYS A 291 -11.17 -7.66 -24.96
C LYS A 291 -11.23 -6.71 -26.15
N ARG A 292 -10.14 -6.00 -26.46
CA ARG A 292 -10.09 -5.07 -27.60
C ARG A 292 -10.43 -5.75 -28.92
N ARG A 293 -9.89 -6.95 -29.16
CA ARG A 293 -10.20 -7.74 -30.38
C ARG A 293 -11.67 -8.17 -30.49
N ARG A 294 -12.35 -8.34 -29.34
CA ARG A 294 -13.78 -8.65 -29.34
C ARG A 294 -14.63 -7.40 -29.60
N ASP A 295 -14.24 -6.29 -28.95
CA ASP A 295 -15.00 -5.04 -29.01
C ASP A 295 -14.87 -4.35 -30.36
N ASP A 296 -13.71 -4.46 -31.02
CA ASP A 296 -13.48 -3.98 -32.40
C ASP A 296 -12.54 -4.92 -33.17
N PRO A 297 -13.10 -5.96 -33.84
CA PRO A 297 -12.30 -6.92 -34.62
C PRO A 297 -11.57 -6.33 -35.81
N ALA A 298 -12.04 -5.18 -36.31
CA ALA A 298 -11.48 -4.47 -37.46
C ALA A 298 -10.48 -3.39 -37.10
N ALA A 299 -10.33 -3.08 -35.81
CA ALA A 299 -9.34 -2.10 -35.38
C ALA A 299 -7.92 -2.62 -35.61
N GLU A 300 -7.26 -2.11 -36.64
CA GLU A 300 -5.81 -2.20 -36.72
C GLU A 300 -5.20 -1.35 -35.59
N TYR A 301 -4.58 -2.00 -34.64
CA TYR A 301 -3.82 -1.29 -33.61
C TYR A 301 -2.62 -0.62 -34.29
N THR A 302 -2.79 0.64 -34.61
CA THR A 302 -1.64 1.52 -34.86
C THR A 302 -1.08 1.91 -33.49
N PRO A 303 0.18 1.55 -33.19
CA PRO A 303 0.83 2.07 -31.99
C PRO A 303 0.70 3.59 -32.01
N GLU A 304 0.12 4.15 -30.95
CA GLU A 304 -0.02 5.61 -30.85
C GLU A 304 1.35 6.23 -31.03
N ARG A 305 1.50 7.03 -32.08
CA ARG A 305 2.74 7.77 -32.34
C ARG A 305 3.01 8.66 -31.14
N GLU A 306 4.18 8.58 -30.54
CA GLU A 306 4.87 9.49 -29.60
C GLU A 306 4.05 10.51 -28.78
N SER A 307 2.70 10.46 -28.81
CA SER A 307 1.83 11.23 -27.91
C SER A 307 2.02 10.85 -26.43
N SER A 308 2.74 9.75 -26.19
CA SER A 308 3.09 9.23 -24.87
C SER A 308 3.96 10.17 -24.03
N SER A 309 4.62 11.16 -24.65
CA SER A 309 5.41 12.17 -23.94
C SER A 309 4.58 13.32 -23.33
N ALA A 310 3.26 13.37 -23.60
CA ALA A 310 2.38 14.36 -23.00
C ALA A 310 2.18 14.06 -21.52
N VAL A 311 2.69 14.95 -20.67
CA VAL A 311 2.71 14.76 -19.21
C VAL A 311 2.74 16.12 -18.51
N SER A 312 2.13 16.16 -17.33
CA SER A 312 2.24 17.28 -16.39
C SER A 312 2.90 16.83 -15.09
N ALA A 313 3.36 17.78 -14.28
CA ALA A 313 3.85 17.46 -12.93
C ALA A 313 2.79 16.72 -12.10
N ALA A 314 1.51 17.10 -12.27
CA ALA A 314 0.40 16.45 -11.56
C ALA A 314 0.22 14.98 -11.95
N SER A 315 0.19 14.65 -13.27
CA SER A 315 0.01 13.25 -13.72
C SER A 315 1.20 12.38 -13.31
N ALA A 316 2.43 12.89 -13.46
CA ALA A 316 3.64 12.20 -13.03
C ALA A 316 3.69 12.01 -11.51
N GLY A 317 3.38 13.06 -10.75
CA GLY A 317 3.34 13.01 -9.28
C GLY A 317 2.30 12.03 -8.77
N LEU A 318 1.07 12.06 -9.28
CA LEU A 318 0.00 11.14 -8.89
C LEU A 318 0.38 9.68 -9.17
N SER A 319 0.95 9.37 -10.35
CA SER A 319 1.39 8.00 -10.66
C SER A 319 2.46 7.51 -9.68
N GLY A 320 3.43 8.36 -9.34
CA GLY A 320 4.49 8.03 -8.38
C GLY A 320 3.99 7.84 -6.96
N HIS A 321 3.05 8.69 -6.49
CA HIS A 321 2.47 8.53 -5.16
C HIS A 321 1.56 7.31 -5.06
N LEU A 322 0.82 6.95 -6.12
CA LEU A 322 0.09 5.69 -6.18
C LEU A 322 1.04 4.49 -6.14
N ALA A 323 2.15 4.53 -6.88
CA ALA A 323 3.18 3.50 -6.83
C ALA A 323 3.74 3.32 -5.40
N ALA A 324 4.07 4.42 -4.73
CA ALA A 324 4.57 4.39 -3.36
C ALA A 324 3.53 3.86 -2.37
N HIS A 325 2.26 4.23 -2.54
CA HIS A 325 1.15 3.71 -1.72
C HIS A 325 1.02 2.19 -1.88
N LEU A 326 0.99 1.69 -3.11
CA LEU A 326 0.90 0.25 -3.38
C LEU A 326 2.14 -0.50 -2.86
N ALA A 327 3.34 0.04 -3.06
CA ALA A 327 4.57 -0.55 -2.52
C ALA A 327 4.56 -0.59 -0.99
N SER A 328 4.14 0.50 -0.34
CA SER A 328 3.98 0.53 1.12
C SER A 328 2.95 -0.49 1.62
N ALA A 329 1.83 -0.63 0.90
CA ALA A 329 0.81 -1.62 1.21
C ALA A 329 1.34 -3.07 1.07
N LEU A 330 2.16 -3.35 0.05
CA LEU A 330 2.85 -4.64 -0.10
C LEU A 330 3.81 -4.92 1.06
N LEU A 331 4.53 -3.91 1.53
CA LEU A 331 5.52 -4.04 2.60
C LEU A 331 4.90 -4.17 3.99
N THR A 332 3.76 -3.51 4.23
CA THR A 332 3.12 -3.42 5.54
C THR A 332 1.90 -4.33 5.69
N GLY A 333 1.29 -4.72 4.58
CA GLY A 333 -0.03 -5.34 4.54
C GLY A 333 -1.17 -4.35 4.80
N VAL A 334 -0.91 -3.02 4.74
CA VAL A 334 -1.89 -1.96 5.05
C VAL A 334 -1.93 -0.90 3.95
N PRO A 335 -3.09 -0.70 3.29
CA PRO A 335 -4.27 -1.57 3.32
C PRO A 335 -3.99 -2.92 2.68
N ALA A 336 -4.81 -3.91 3.02
CA ALA A 336 -4.75 -5.19 2.32
C ALA A 336 -5.11 -5.00 0.83
N LEU A 337 -4.25 -5.48 -0.06
CA LEU A 337 -4.41 -5.32 -1.50
C LEU A 337 -5.05 -6.56 -2.14
N ARG A 338 -5.76 -6.34 -3.24
CA ARG A 338 -6.12 -7.39 -4.20
C ARG A 338 -5.09 -7.37 -5.33
N PRO A 339 -4.25 -8.40 -5.46
CA PRO A 339 -3.21 -8.43 -6.49
C PRO A 339 -3.78 -8.42 -7.91
N GLY A 340 -2.98 -7.89 -8.85
CA GLY A 340 -3.32 -7.91 -10.27
C GLY A 340 -4.50 -7.03 -10.66
N GLN A 341 -4.81 -6.02 -9.86
CA GLN A 341 -5.78 -4.97 -10.20
C GLN A 341 -5.06 -3.71 -10.66
N LEU A 342 -5.45 -3.20 -11.84
CA LEU A 342 -4.99 -1.90 -12.32
C LEU A 342 -5.96 -0.83 -11.84
N GLN A 343 -5.44 0.10 -11.04
CA GLN A 343 -6.16 1.30 -10.61
C GLN A 343 -5.85 2.44 -11.58
N GLY A 344 -6.88 3.21 -11.97
CA GLY A 344 -6.70 4.33 -12.87
C GLY A 344 -7.48 5.57 -12.45
N ILE A 345 -6.88 6.74 -12.76
CA ILE A 345 -7.48 8.06 -12.55
C ILE A 345 -7.46 8.78 -13.88
N ASN A 346 -8.63 9.25 -14.32
CA ASN A 346 -8.76 10.09 -15.50
C ASN A 346 -8.76 11.58 -15.09
N LEU A 347 -7.72 12.32 -15.45
CA LEU A 347 -7.59 13.74 -15.09
C LEU A 347 -8.46 14.68 -15.94
N VAL A 348 -9.12 14.17 -16.99
CA VAL A 348 -10.08 14.93 -17.78
C VAL A 348 -11.46 14.93 -17.13
N ALA A 349 -11.83 13.81 -16.50
CA ALA A 349 -13.13 13.61 -15.86
C ALA A 349 -12.90 13.09 -14.42
N ALA A 350 -13.01 13.99 -13.44
CA ALA A 350 -12.68 13.70 -12.05
C ALA A 350 -13.56 12.64 -11.37
N ASP A 351 -14.72 12.33 -11.94
CA ASP A 351 -15.64 11.27 -11.52
C ASP A 351 -15.35 9.91 -12.19
N GLN A 352 -14.37 9.85 -13.09
CA GLN A 352 -14.00 8.64 -13.83
C GLN A 352 -12.73 8.01 -13.25
N HIS A 353 -12.88 7.42 -12.06
CA HIS A 353 -11.92 6.47 -11.54
C HIS A 353 -12.26 5.08 -12.06
N PHE A 354 -11.26 4.31 -12.45
CA PHE A 354 -11.52 2.95 -12.92
C PHE A 354 -10.62 1.95 -12.20
N LEU A 355 -11.19 0.75 -12.05
CA LEU A 355 -10.51 -0.42 -11.56
C LEU A 355 -10.68 -1.51 -12.60
N ILE A 356 -9.57 -1.97 -13.18
CA ILE A 356 -9.59 -3.08 -14.12
C ILE A 356 -9.04 -4.31 -13.38
N ALA A 357 -9.85 -5.37 -13.36
CA ALA A 357 -9.50 -6.64 -12.75
C ALA A 357 -9.81 -7.76 -13.73
N HIS A 358 -8.90 -8.70 -13.88
CA HIS A 358 -9.07 -9.89 -14.68
C HIS A 358 -8.73 -11.13 -13.83
N PRO A 359 -9.33 -12.30 -14.13
CA PRO A 359 -8.84 -13.55 -13.58
C PRO A 359 -7.49 -13.93 -14.22
N PRO A 360 -6.75 -14.88 -13.65
CA PRO A 360 -5.58 -15.46 -14.31
C PRO A 360 -5.94 -15.93 -15.72
N HIS A 361 -5.11 -15.56 -16.70
CA HIS A 361 -5.42 -15.85 -18.11
C HIS A 361 -5.02 -17.29 -18.46
N PRO A 362 -5.90 -18.10 -19.10
CA PRO A 362 -5.62 -19.51 -19.38
C PRO A 362 -4.44 -19.74 -20.35
N ARG A 363 -4.06 -18.73 -21.12
CA ARG A 363 -2.90 -18.75 -22.04
C ARG A 363 -1.75 -17.87 -21.52
N CYS A 364 -1.62 -17.71 -20.19
CA CYS A 364 -0.55 -16.93 -19.62
C CYS A 364 0.82 -17.50 -20.01
N PRO A 365 1.71 -16.77 -20.71
CA PRO A 365 2.99 -17.28 -21.15
C PRO A 365 4.00 -17.45 -20.00
N SER A 366 3.72 -16.83 -18.86
CA SER A 366 4.54 -16.97 -17.65
C SER A 366 4.11 -18.14 -16.77
N ASP A 367 3.04 -18.87 -17.12
CA ASP A 367 2.47 -19.95 -16.30
C ASP A 367 2.45 -19.56 -14.80
N CYS A 368 1.86 -18.40 -14.52
CA CYS A 368 2.03 -17.70 -13.24
C CYS A 368 1.39 -18.45 -12.05
N GLY A 369 0.59 -19.51 -12.30
CA GLY A 369 0.00 -20.35 -11.25
C GLY A 369 -0.91 -19.60 -10.27
N GLY A 370 -1.27 -18.34 -10.61
CA GLY A 370 -2.03 -17.48 -9.72
C GLY A 370 -3.40 -18.08 -9.42
N GLU A 371 -3.68 -18.37 -8.16
CA GLU A 371 -5.02 -18.74 -7.73
C GLU A 371 -5.94 -17.51 -7.84
N PRO A 372 -7.24 -17.70 -8.21
CA PRO A 372 -8.23 -16.61 -8.15
C PRO A 372 -8.28 -16.07 -6.73
N VAL A 373 -8.04 -14.79 -6.56
CA VAL A 373 -8.09 -14.17 -5.23
C VAL A 373 -9.48 -13.59 -5.01
N ASP A 374 -10.35 -14.35 -4.36
CA ASP A 374 -11.62 -13.86 -3.81
C ASP A 374 -11.41 -13.10 -2.48
N ALA A 375 -10.22 -13.20 -1.90
CA ALA A 375 -9.88 -12.63 -0.60
C ALA A 375 -8.92 -11.45 -0.70
N VAL A 376 -9.15 -10.45 0.14
CA VAL A 376 -8.18 -9.39 0.46
C VAL A 376 -7.03 -10.03 1.21
N VAL A 377 -5.84 -10.05 0.63
CA VAL A 377 -4.66 -10.63 1.28
C VAL A 377 -3.99 -9.56 2.15
N ALA A 378 -4.10 -9.71 3.46
CA ALA A 378 -3.23 -9.00 4.40
C ALA A 378 -1.85 -9.70 4.38
N THR A 379 -0.94 -9.21 3.55
CA THR A 379 0.41 -9.76 3.49
C THR A 379 1.28 -9.21 4.62
N GLY A 380 1.11 -9.76 5.82
CA GLY A 380 2.21 -9.78 6.77
C GLY A 380 3.16 -10.90 6.37
N ARG A 381 4.29 -10.59 5.75
CA ARG A 381 5.36 -11.52 5.31
C ARG A 381 4.87 -12.79 4.62
N ALA A 382 5.02 -12.91 3.32
CA ALA A 382 5.20 -14.19 2.69
C ALA A 382 6.32 -14.92 3.45
N GLN A 383 5.97 -16.00 4.13
CA GLN A 383 6.94 -16.85 4.85
C GLN A 383 7.97 -17.32 3.83
N ARG A 384 9.18 -16.81 3.92
CA ARG A 384 10.33 -17.46 3.28
C ARG A 384 10.51 -18.82 3.97
N ARG A 385 10.19 -19.88 3.27
CA ARG A 385 10.65 -21.24 3.58
C ARG A 385 12.06 -21.42 3.05
#